data_fdaa1e4cd55110558186261af0525985
#
_entry.id   fdaa1e4cd55110558186261af0525985
#
_cell.length_a   1.000
_cell.length_b   1.000
_cell.length_c   1.000
_cell.angle_alpha   90.00
_cell.angle_beta   90.00
_cell.angle_gamma   90.00
#
_symmetry.space_group_name_H-M   'P 1'
#
loop_
_entity.id
_entity.type
_entity.pdbx_description
1 polymer ?
#
loop_
_entity_poly.entity_id
_entity_poly.type
_entity_poly.pdbx_seq_one_letter_code
_entity_poly.pdbx_strand_id
1 'polypeptide(L)'
;MSLALIPGSFDPITVGHLDIVKRALALYDEVVVAVMVNDQKTYDYTLEQRVDMAELAVKGLDRVRVVGSEGMLIDLFDELQADVIVKGIRNEEDRVYEEKMAAWNLEHNPRAKTIFLQAADDFEQIHSTKVRDLIHAGESPDAFLVPSVADYLRTLNCRRA
;
A
#
# COMPACT_ATOMS: atom_id res chain seq x y z
N MET A 1 7.43 5.11 -21.32
CA MET A 1 7.17 3.99 -20.42
C MET A 1 6.13 4.41 -19.39
N SER A 2 5.14 3.57 -19.16
CA SER A 2 4.05 3.89 -18.23
C SER A 2 4.45 3.59 -16.78
N LEU A 3 4.12 4.51 -15.89
CA LEU A 3 4.41 4.40 -14.46
C LEU A 3 3.13 4.50 -13.65
N ALA A 4 2.83 3.46 -12.89
CA ALA A 4 1.72 3.43 -11.95
C ALA A 4 2.20 3.74 -10.54
N LEU A 5 1.48 4.62 -9.85
CA LEU A 5 1.75 4.98 -8.45
C LEU A 5 0.69 4.31 -7.58
N ILE A 6 1.14 3.49 -6.64
CA ILE A 6 0.24 2.81 -5.69
C ILE A 6 0.47 3.39 -4.30
N PRO A 7 -0.37 4.34 -3.87
CA PRO A 7 -0.23 4.94 -2.55
C PRO A 7 -0.97 4.16 -1.48
N GLY A 8 -0.50 4.25 -0.26
CA GLY A 8 -1.18 3.66 0.88
C GLY A 8 -0.42 3.90 2.17
N SER A 9 -1.03 3.54 3.27
CA SER A 9 -0.38 3.57 4.59
C SER A 9 0.56 2.38 4.78
N PHE A 10 0.18 1.21 4.29
CA PHE A 10 0.96 -0.03 4.38
C PHE A 10 1.48 -0.29 5.80
N ASP A 11 0.58 -0.45 6.74
CA ASP A 11 0.88 -0.50 8.18
C ASP A 11 0.37 -1.80 8.85
N PRO A 12 0.92 -2.94 8.52
CA PRO A 12 1.94 -3.24 7.52
C PRO A 12 1.37 -3.58 6.15
N ILE A 13 2.25 -3.72 5.16
CA ILE A 13 1.88 -4.25 3.84
C ILE A 13 1.45 -5.72 3.98
N THR A 14 0.41 -6.10 3.23
CA THR A 14 -0.16 -7.45 3.28
C THR A 14 -0.05 -8.16 1.94
N VAL A 15 -0.41 -9.44 1.90
CA VAL A 15 -0.47 -10.19 0.63
C VAL A 15 -1.54 -9.62 -0.31
N GLY A 16 -2.59 -8.99 0.24
CA GLY A 16 -3.60 -8.29 -0.56
C GLY A 16 -3.01 -7.09 -1.29
N HIS A 17 -2.19 -6.29 -0.61
CA HIS A 17 -1.47 -5.18 -1.24
C HIS A 17 -0.53 -5.68 -2.32
N LEU A 18 0.20 -6.77 -2.05
CA LEU A 18 1.14 -7.34 -3.01
C LEU A 18 0.42 -7.83 -4.27
N ASP A 19 -0.77 -8.40 -4.12
CA ASP A 19 -1.58 -8.83 -5.26
C ASP A 19 -1.89 -7.64 -6.19
N ILE A 20 -2.28 -6.50 -5.62
CA ILE A 20 -2.54 -5.27 -6.39
C ILE A 20 -1.27 -4.80 -7.12
N VAL A 21 -0.11 -4.86 -6.45
CA VAL A 21 1.18 -4.50 -7.06
C VAL A 21 1.45 -5.38 -8.28
N LYS A 22 1.30 -6.69 -8.13
CA LYS A 22 1.53 -7.65 -9.22
C LYS A 22 0.58 -7.43 -10.38
N ARG A 23 -0.69 -7.14 -10.10
CA ARG A 23 -1.69 -6.86 -11.12
C ARG A 23 -1.41 -5.55 -11.86
N ALA A 24 -0.94 -4.54 -11.14
CA ALA A 24 -0.52 -3.27 -11.75
C ALA A 24 0.68 -3.47 -12.67
N LEU A 25 1.64 -4.33 -12.30
CA LEU A 25 2.79 -4.67 -13.14
C LEU A 25 2.39 -5.34 -14.45
N ALA A 26 1.26 -6.04 -14.48
CA ALA A 26 0.73 -6.63 -15.71
C ALA A 26 0.13 -5.58 -16.66
N LEU A 27 -0.22 -4.39 -16.12
CA LEU A 27 -0.87 -3.32 -16.88
C LEU A 27 0.08 -2.17 -17.23
N TYR A 28 1.10 -1.94 -16.44
CA TYR A 28 2.02 -0.80 -16.58
C TYR A 28 3.48 -1.27 -16.57
N ASP A 29 4.34 -0.48 -17.18
CA ASP A 29 5.76 -0.83 -17.30
C ASP A 29 6.51 -0.78 -15.98
N GLU A 30 6.17 0.18 -15.14
CA GLU A 30 6.81 0.37 -13.82
C GLU A 30 5.75 0.66 -12.76
N VAL A 31 6.05 0.26 -11.53
CA VAL A 31 5.20 0.53 -10.37
C VAL A 31 6.03 1.15 -9.25
N VAL A 32 5.52 2.23 -8.67
CA VAL A 32 6.06 2.81 -7.45
C VAL A 32 5.04 2.60 -6.34
N VAL A 33 5.46 1.90 -5.28
CA VAL A 33 4.67 1.77 -4.06
C VAL A 33 5.03 2.95 -3.17
N ALA A 34 4.06 3.82 -2.89
CA ALA A 34 4.29 5.01 -2.08
C ALA A 34 3.70 4.83 -0.69
N VAL A 35 4.57 4.72 0.29
CA VAL A 35 4.17 4.63 1.70
C VAL A 35 3.94 6.06 2.19
N MET A 36 2.67 6.39 2.44
CA MET A 36 2.25 7.75 2.76
C MET A 36 2.00 7.94 4.25
N VAL A 37 2.11 9.18 4.69
CA VAL A 37 1.76 9.58 6.05
C VAL A 37 0.49 10.45 5.99
N ASN A 38 -0.51 10.09 6.79
CA ASN A 38 -1.70 10.90 6.99
C ASN A 38 -1.68 11.37 8.45
N ASP A 39 -1.54 12.66 8.68
CA ASP A 39 -1.46 13.25 10.02
C ASP A 39 -2.69 12.98 10.88
N GLN A 40 -3.81 12.64 10.25
CA GLN A 40 -5.07 12.31 10.94
C GLN A 40 -5.10 10.87 11.45
N LYS A 41 -4.11 10.04 11.09
CA LYS A 41 -4.04 8.63 11.49
C LYS A 41 -2.94 8.37 12.50
N THR A 42 -3.15 7.34 13.32
CA THR A 42 -2.13 6.78 14.19
C THR A 42 -1.63 5.49 13.59
N TYR A 43 -0.32 5.29 13.56
CA TYR A 43 0.31 4.11 12.96
C TYR A 43 0.96 3.23 14.02
N ASP A 44 0.94 1.91 13.79
CA ASP A 44 1.66 0.95 14.64
C ASP A 44 3.17 0.97 14.36
N TYR A 45 3.54 1.30 13.12
CA TYR A 45 4.94 1.29 12.67
C TYR A 45 5.34 2.65 12.13
N THR A 46 6.64 2.98 12.29
CA THR A 46 7.17 4.24 11.75
C THR A 46 7.16 4.22 10.22
N LEU A 47 7.28 5.38 9.59
CA LEU A 47 7.39 5.47 8.15
C LEU A 47 8.55 4.61 7.64
N GLU A 48 9.72 4.71 8.29
CA GLU A 48 10.90 3.91 7.93
C GLU A 48 10.62 2.41 8.01
N GLN A 49 9.99 1.95 9.08
CA GLN A 49 9.63 0.53 9.25
C GLN A 49 8.64 0.08 8.19
N ARG A 50 7.66 0.91 7.87
CA ARG A 50 6.66 0.58 6.83
C ARG A 50 7.28 0.51 5.45
N VAL A 51 8.23 1.40 5.15
CA VAL A 51 9.00 1.37 3.90
C VAL A 51 9.84 0.09 3.83
N ASP A 52 10.55 -0.25 4.91
CA ASP A 52 11.36 -1.47 4.97
C ASP A 52 10.53 -2.72 4.70
N MET A 53 9.35 -2.80 5.31
CA MET A 53 8.45 -3.94 5.09
C MET A 53 7.94 -4.00 3.64
N ALA A 54 7.61 -2.86 3.06
CA ALA A 54 7.17 -2.80 1.66
C ALA A 54 8.31 -3.24 0.71
N GLU A 55 9.54 -2.82 0.98
CA GLU A 55 10.70 -3.23 0.20
C GLU A 55 10.93 -4.75 0.28
N LEU A 56 10.77 -5.33 1.47
CA LEU A 56 10.86 -6.78 1.63
C LEU A 56 9.76 -7.51 0.86
N ALA A 57 8.55 -6.98 0.88
CA ALA A 57 7.41 -7.60 0.21
C ALA A 57 7.57 -7.64 -1.31
N VAL A 58 8.16 -6.60 -1.91
CA VAL A 58 8.32 -6.51 -3.36
C VAL A 58 9.67 -7.01 -3.86
N LYS A 59 10.55 -7.43 -2.96
CA LYS A 59 11.85 -7.97 -3.31
C LYS A 59 11.68 -9.17 -4.26
N GLY A 60 12.38 -9.14 -5.36
CA GLY A 60 12.25 -10.17 -6.38
C GLY A 60 11.29 -9.82 -7.51
N LEU A 61 10.53 -8.74 -7.37
CA LEU A 61 9.72 -8.21 -8.47
C LEU A 61 10.55 -7.18 -9.23
N ASP A 62 10.61 -7.32 -10.55
CA ASP A 62 11.29 -6.35 -11.41
C ASP A 62 10.38 -5.14 -11.63
N ARG A 63 10.99 -3.98 -11.83
CA ARG A 63 10.30 -2.74 -12.21
C ARG A 63 9.35 -2.21 -11.12
N VAL A 64 9.63 -2.55 -9.87
CA VAL A 64 8.93 -2.02 -8.70
C VAL A 64 9.95 -1.34 -7.80
N ARG A 65 9.60 -0.16 -7.31
CA ARG A 65 10.37 0.49 -6.25
C ARG A 65 9.43 1.05 -5.19
N VAL A 66 9.98 1.30 -4.02
CA VAL A 66 9.22 1.80 -2.86
C VAL A 66 9.76 3.17 -2.47
N VAL A 67 8.88 4.10 -2.20
CA VAL A 67 9.23 5.41 -1.67
C VAL A 67 8.38 5.69 -0.44
N GLY A 68 8.93 6.46 0.51
CA GLY A 68 8.16 6.99 1.63
C GLY A 68 7.92 8.48 1.39
N SER A 69 6.77 9.00 1.77
CA SER A 69 6.45 10.41 1.60
C SER A 69 5.59 10.94 2.73
N GLU A 70 5.95 12.11 3.22
CA GLU A 70 5.16 12.87 4.18
C GLU A 70 4.37 13.99 3.51
N GLY A 71 4.55 14.16 2.19
CA GLY A 71 3.89 15.20 1.41
C GLY A 71 2.56 14.74 0.81
N MET A 72 2.04 15.55 -0.10
CA MET A 72 0.77 15.27 -0.76
C MET A 72 0.96 14.29 -1.91
N LEU A 73 -0.02 13.40 -2.09
CA LEU A 73 0.00 12.41 -3.17
C LEU A 73 0.10 13.06 -4.55
N ILE A 74 -0.67 14.11 -4.80
CA ILE A 74 -0.68 14.79 -6.11
C ILE A 74 0.67 15.43 -6.44
N ASP A 75 1.40 15.90 -5.44
CA ASP A 75 2.74 16.45 -5.62
C ASP A 75 3.73 15.35 -5.93
N LEU A 76 3.65 14.24 -5.20
CA LEU A 76 4.48 13.07 -5.45
C LEU A 76 4.21 12.50 -6.85
N PHE A 77 2.96 12.48 -7.28
CA PHE A 77 2.55 12.06 -8.61
C PHE A 77 3.33 12.82 -9.70
N ASP A 78 3.36 14.15 -9.57
CA ASP A 78 4.07 14.99 -10.54
C ASP A 78 5.60 14.83 -10.42
N GLU A 79 6.11 14.79 -9.20
CA GLU A 79 7.54 14.62 -8.92
C GLU A 79 8.09 13.34 -9.55
N LEU A 80 7.35 12.26 -9.47
CA LEU A 80 7.72 10.96 -10.04
C LEU A 80 7.38 10.83 -11.52
N GLN A 81 6.66 11.80 -12.07
CA GLN A 81 6.15 11.75 -13.44
C GLN A 81 5.30 10.49 -13.68
N ALA A 82 4.46 10.17 -12.70
CA ALA A 82 3.55 9.04 -12.81
C ALA A 82 2.45 9.29 -13.85
N ASP A 83 1.93 8.22 -14.41
CA ASP A 83 0.87 8.29 -15.42
C ASP A 83 -0.50 8.02 -14.84
N VAL A 84 -0.56 7.26 -13.75
CA VAL A 84 -1.83 6.83 -13.14
C VAL A 84 -1.61 6.51 -11.67
N ILE A 85 -2.67 6.70 -10.88
CA ILE A 85 -2.75 6.21 -9.50
C ILE A 85 -3.55 4.90 -9.54
N VAL A 86 -3.06 3.86 -8.89
CA VAL A 86 -3.76 2.58 -8.79
C VAL A 86 -4.15 2.34 -7.33
N LYS A 87 -5.40 2.03 -7.09
CA LYS A 87 -5.92 1.73 -5.76
C LYS A 87 -6.67 0.40 -5.80
N GLY A 88 -6.43 -0.43 -4.78
CA GLY A 88 -7.23 -1.64 -4.58
C GLY A 88 -8.49 -1.32 -3.81
N ILE A 89 -9.59 -1.94 -4.16
CA ILE A 89 -10.86 -1.83 -3.41
C ILE A 89 -11.35 -3.23 -3.05
N ARG A 90 -11.87 -3.38 -1.83
CA ARG A 90 -12.34 -4.67 -1.29
C ARG A 90 -13.86 -4.77 -1.27
N ASN A 91 -14.54 -3.66 -1.05
CA ASN A 91 -15.99 -3.63 -0.88
C ASN A 91 -16.56 -2.28 -1.31
N GLU A 92 -17.86 -2.13 -1.23
CA GLU A 92 -18.56 -0.90 -1.66
C GLU A 92 -18.19 0.31 -0.80
N GLU A 93 -17.97 0.12 0.50
CA GLU A 93 -17.55 1.21 1.38
C GLU A 93 -16.19 1.77 0.97
N ASP A 94 -15.25 0.88 0.67
CA ASP A 94 -13.92 1.27 0.15
C ASP A 94 -14.09 2.03 -1.16
N ARG A 95 -14.95 1.54 -2.05
CA ARG A 95 -15.20 2.15 -3.36
C ARG A 95 -15.68 3.59 -3.21
N VAL A 96 -16.68 3.81 -2.37
CA VAL A 96 -17.27 5.14 -2.16
C VAL A 96 -16.21 6.11 -1.62
N TYR A 97 -15.47 5.67 -0.61
CA TYR A 97 -14.39 6.48 -0.01
C TYR A 97 -13.30 6.81 -1.04
N GLU A 98 -12.81 5.80 -1.75
CA GLU A 98 -11.71 5.96 -2.71
C GLU A 98 -12.13 6.77 -3.94
N GLU A 99 -13.37 6.67 -4.38
CA GLU A 99 -13.89 7.48 -5.48
C GLU A 99 -13.93 8.97 -5.12
N LYS A 100 -14.25 9.29 -3.86
CA LYS A 100 -14.20 10.68 -3.38
C LYS A 100 -12.79 11.22 -3.39
N MET A 101 -11.83 10.41 -2.94
CA MET A 101 -10.42 10.78 -2.94
C MET A 101 -9.89 10.95 -4.36
N ALA A 102 -10.28 10.07 -5.27
CA ALA A 102 -9.90 10.13 -6.68
C ALA A 102 -10.44 11.41 -7.34
N ALA A 103 -11.68 11.77 -7.04
CA ALA A 103 -12.28 12.99 -7.55
C ALA A 103 -11.54 14.24 -7.04
N TRP A 104 -11.19 14.25 -5.75
CA TRP A 104 -10.42 15.34 -5.16
C TRP A 104 -9.04 15.48 -5.83
N ASN A 105 -8.35 14.35 -6.02
CA ASN A 105 -7.05 14.33 -6.66
C ASN A 105 -7.12 14.89 -8.09
N LEU A 106 -8.09 14.45 -8.86
CA LEU A 106 -8.27 14.87 -10.25
C LEU A 106 -8.62 16.36 -10.35
N GLU A 107 -9.43 16.87 -9.41
CA GLU A 107 -9.79 18.28 -9.33
C GLU A 107 -8.57 19.17 -9.07
N HIS A 108 -7.66 18.72 -8.20
CA HIS A 108 -6.46 19.47 -7.82
C HIS A 108 -5.26 19.20 -8.72
N ASN A 109 -5.27 18.10 -9.46
CA ASN A 109 -4.26 17.78 -10.45
C ASN A 109 -4.92 17.00 -11.60
N PRO A 110 -5.24 17.67 -12.73
CA PRO A 110 -5.95 17.02 -13.85
C PRO A 110 -5.25 15.82 -14.45
N ARG A 111 -3.94 15.64 -14.20
CA ARG A 111 -3.18 14.48 -14.67
C ARG A 111 -3.31 13.28 -13.72
N ALA A 112 -3.70 13.51 -12.48
CA ALA A 112 -3.73 12.50 -11.43
C ALA A 112 -5.01 11.65 -11.48
N LYS A 113 -5.12 10.84 -12.53
CA LYS A 113 -6.24 9.92 -12.72
C LYS A 113 -6.02 8.66 -11.89
N THR A 114 -7.08 8.15 -11.28
CA THR A 114 -7.05 6.92 -10.49
C THR A 114 -7.81 5.80 -11.20
N ILE A 115 -7.23 4.61 -11.22
CA ILE A 115 -7.95 3.39 -11.59
C ILE A 115 -8.08 2.50 -10.36
N PHE A 116 -9.14 1.71 -10.32
CA PHE A 116 -9.43 0.81 -9.22
C PHE A 116 -9.31 -0.63 -9.66
N LEU A 117 -8.66 -1.45 -8.82
CA LEU A 117 -8.57 -2.88 -9.00
C LEU A 117 -9.35 -3.55 -7.86
N GLN A 118 -10.37 -4.34 -8.22
CA GLN A 118 -11.15 -5.06 -7.22
C GLN A 118 -10.28 -6.17 -6.61
N ALA A 119 -10.24 -6.27 -5.28
CA ALA A 119 -9.55 -7.35 -4.61
C ALA A 119 -10.16 -8.70 -5.05
N ALA A 120 -9.29 -9.68 -5.31
CA ALA A 120 -9.74 -11.04 -5.58
C ALA A 120 -10.47 -11.59 -4.35
N ASP A 121 -11.40 -12.53 -4.54
CA ASP A 121 -12.22 -13.09 -3.45
C ASP A 121 -11.36 -13.57 -2.27
N ASP A 122 -10.21 -14.20 -2.56
CA ASP A 122 -9.29 -14.70 -1.54
C ASP A 122 -8.66 -13.60 -0.69
N PHE A 123 -8.62 -12.36 -1.19
CA PHE A 123 -7.96 -11.23 -0.53
C PHE A 123 -8.94 -10.20 0.03
N GLU A 124 -10.23 -10.40 -0.16
CA GLU A 124 -11.24 -9.43 0.26
C GLU A 124 -11.21 -9.14 1.76
N GLN A 125 -10.88 -10.15 2.57
CA GLN A 125 -10.79 -10.03 4.01
C GLN A 125 -9.39 -9.70 4.53
N ILE A 126 -8.42 -9.54 3.62
CA ILE A 126 -7.03 -9.29 3.99
C ILE A 126 -6.76 -7.78 3.95
N HIS A 127 -6.58 -7.19 5.12
CA HIS A 127 -6.27 -5.77 5.26
C HIS A 127 -5.43 -5.50 6.51
N SER A 128 -4.74 -4.37 6.53
CA SER A 128 -3.79 -4.02 7.59
C SER A 128 -4.44 -3.92 8.96
N THR A 129 -5.66 -3.42 9.05
CA THR A 129 -6.38 -3.32 10.34
C THR A 129 -6.52 -4.69 10.98
N LYS A 130 -6.88 -5.71 10.21
CA LYS A 130 -7.01 -7.07 10.72
C LYS A 130 -5.67 -7.61 11.21
N VAL A 131 -4.59 -7.34 10.48
CA VAL A 131 -3.25 -7.74 10.89
C VAL A 131 -2.88 -7.10 12.22
N ARG A 132 -3.10 -5.80 12.37
CA ARG A 132 -2.81 -5.09 13.62
C ARG A 132 -3.65 -5.63 14.77
N ASP A 133 -4.92 -5.92 14.54
CA ASP A 133 -5.81 -6.48 15.57
C ASP A 133 -5.32 -7.85 16.04
N LEU A 134 -4.88 -8.71 15.12
CA LEU A 134 -4.32 -10.01 15.47
C LEU A 134 -3.06 -9.86 16.32
N ILE A 135 -2.16 -8.95 15.94
CA ILE A 135 -0.93 -8.70 16.68
C ILE A 135 -1.25 -8.19 18.09
N HIS A 136 -2.18 -7.24 18.22
CA HIS A 136 -2.60 -6.68 19.51
C HIS A 136 -3.24 -7.74 20.40
N ALA A 137 -3.92 -8.72 19.81
CA ALA A 137 -4.55 -9.83 20.53
C ALA A 137 -3.58 -10.97 20.86
N GLY A 138 -2.31 -10.87 20.45
CA GLY A 138 -1.30 -11.91 20.65
C GLY A 138 -1.46 -13.10 19.70
N GLU A 139 -2.22 -12.92 18.62
CA GLU A 139 -2.44 -13.95 17.61
C GLU A 139 -1.51 -13.76 16.42
N SER A 140 -1.24 -14.84 15.68
CA SER A 140 -0.33 -14.81 14.52
C SER A 140 -0.98 -14.16 13.30
N PRO A 141 -0.34 -13.14 12.71
CA PRO A 141 -0.81 -12.54 11.46
C PRO A 141 -0.21 -13.19 10.21
N ASP A 142 0.55 -14.27 10.36
CA ASP A 142 1.40 -14.83 9.28
C ASP A 142 0.63 -15.18 8.00
N ALA A 143 -0.63 -15.60 8.12
CA ALA A 143 -1.45 -15.96 6.96
C ALA A 143 -1.72 -14.77 6.02
N PHE A 144 -1.59 -13.55 6.52
CA PHE A 144 -1.89 -12.32 5.78
C PHE A 144 -0.64 -11.60 5.28
N LEU A 145 0.54 -12.12 5.60
CA LEU A 145 1.81 -11.46 5.33
C LEU A 145 2.72 -12.31 4.45
N VAL A 146 3.54 -11.61 3.65
CA VAL A 146 4.67 -12.25 2.98
C VAL A 146 5.63 -12.75 4.06
N PRO A 147 6.22 -13.95 3.93
CA PRO A 147 7.10 -14.51 4.97
C PRO A 147 8.21 -13.59 5.45
N SER A 148 8.85 -12.83 4.55
CA SER A 148 9.91 -11.87 4.93
C SER A 148 9.38 -10.75 5.80
N VAL A 149 8.15 -10.31 5.57
CA VAL A 149 7.50 -9.27 6.38
C VAL A 149 7.11 -9.85 7.74
N ALA A 150 6.60 -11.08 7.77
CA ALA A 150 6.28 -11.75 9.03
C ALA A 150 7.53 -11.90 9.91
N ASP A 151 8.66 -12.27 9.32
CA ASP A 151 9.94 -12.38 10.03
C ASP A 151 10.41 -11.02 10.58
N TYR A 152 10.29 -9.98 9.77
CA TYR A 152 10.63 -8.61 10.18
C TYR A 152 9.80 -8.18 11.39
N LEU A 153 8.50 -8.43 11.37
CA LEU A 153 7.61 -8.09 12.48
C LEU A 153 7.96 -8.85 13.76
N ARG A 154 8.31 -10.13 13.67
CA ARG A 154 8.75 -10.89 14.83
C ARG A 154 9.99 -10.26 15.46
N THR A 155 10.93 -9.79 14.65
CA THR A 155 12.12 -9.10 15.11
C THR A 155 11.78 -7.80 15.87
N LEU A 156 10.86 -7.01 15.32
CA LEU A 156 10.40 -5.77 15.98
C LEU A 156 9.69 -6.06 17.29
N ASN A 157 8.81 -7.05 17.31
CA ASN A 157 8.05 -7.40 18.50
C ASN A 157 8.95 -7.92 19.63
N CYS A 158 9.99 -8.67 19.30
CA CYS A 158 11.00 -9.11 20.27
C CYS A 158 11.74 -7.93 20.92
N ARG A 159 11.99 -6.86 20.16
CA ARG A 159 12.66 -5.65 20.67
C ARG A 159 11.78 -4.83 21.60
N ARG A 160 10.45 -4.97 21.47
CA ARG A 160 9.47 -4.24 22.28
C ARG A 160 9.15 -4.94 23.60
N ALA A 161 9.47 -6.22 23.70
CA ALA A 161 9.18 -7.03 24.88
C ALA A 161 10.10 -6.70 26.08
#